data_9ff7a7d397f716b2a01133b6ebfc83a0
#
_entry.id   9ff7a7d397f716b2a01133b6ebfc83a0
#
_cell.length_a   1.000
_cell.length_b   1.000
_cell.length_c   1.000
_cell.angle_alpha   90.00
_cell.angle_beta   90.00
_cell.angle_gamma   90.00
#
_symmetry.space_group_name_H-M   'P 1'
#
loop_
_entity.id
_entity.type
_entity.pdbx_description
1 polymer ?
#
loop_
_entity_poly.entity_id
_entity_poly.type
_entity_poly.pdbx_seq_one_letter_code
_entity_poly.pdbx_strand_id
1 'polypeptide(L)'
;MKSLRTIPTVVFLGLIVLPASAANSPRDLLAAGRVDEAITALQGQISARPNNAESYNLLCRAYFSVGDWDRAVSYCDKAVRLEPSNSQYHLWLGRAFGEKASHSSFWTAAGLAKKLRSELERSVALDPSNIDARTDLAEFYLEAPGIVGGGQDKARAASATLATMNPAKAHWVNARIAEKNKDATAAEKEYRLELETSHGSADAWLDMALFYRRNGRLEKMEDAINRAARVEIGRPDVLVDASETLIRAGRNFPFAIQLLHRYLSSSMVEEAPAFKAHYLLGTILEKQGDKQSAAQEYKASLALARNFGRAQEALNRLGQ
;
A
#
# COMPACT_ATOMS: atom_id res chain seq x y z
N MET A 1 69.54 44.41 29.63
CA MET A 1 68.54 44.61 28.57
C MET A 1 68.15 43.23 28.02
N LYS A 2 66.96 42.69 28.44
CA LYS A 2 66.43 41.41 27.96
C LYS A 2 65.28 41.69 27.00
N SER A 3 65.41 41.31 25.72
CA SER A 3 64.40 41.49 24.69
C SER A 3 63.30 40.41 24.85
N LEU A 4 62.07 40.82 25.08
CA LEU A 4 60.89 39.94 25.00
C LEU A 4 60.59 39.68 23.54
N ARG A 5 60.61 38.40 23.15
CA ARG A 5 60.05 37.94 21.88
C ARG A 5 58.58 37.64 22.06
N THR A 6 57.73 38.39 21.39
CA THR A 6 56.29 38.12 21.26
C THR A 6 56.07 37.02 20.25
N ILE A 7 55.38 35.92 20.66
CA ILE A 7 54.95 34.83 19.79
C ILE A 7 53.53 35.17 19.33
N PRO A 8 53.24 35.17 18.00
CA PRO A 8 51.87 35.41 17.54
C PRO A 8 51.03 34.12 17.77
N THR A 9 49.93 34.30 18.49
CA THR A 9 48.90 33.22 18.66
C THR A 9 48.12 33.10 17.37
N VAL A 10 48.30 32.00 16.63
CA VAL A 10 47.48 31.65 15.45
C VAL A 10 46.23 31.03 15.98
N VAL A 11 45.07 31.74 15.85
CA VAL A 11 43.73 31.19 16.12
C VAL A 11 43.31 30.38 14.93
N PHE A 12 43.31 29.07 15.08
CA PHE A 12 42.68 28.15 14.11
C PHE A 12 41.17 28.23 14.30
N LEU A 13 40.48 28.95 13.40
CA LEU A 13 39.04 28.83 13.26
C LEU A 13 38.72 27.47 12.60
N GLY A 14 38.45 26.45 13.44
CA GLY A 14 37.92 25.18 12.97
C GLY A 14 36.53 25.39 12.37
N LEU A 15 36.39 25.25 11.05
CA LEU A 15 35.07 25.09 10.43
C LEU A 15 34.46 23.80 10.99
N ILE A 16 33.48 23.92 11.88
CA ILE A 16 32.60 22.82 12.28
C ILE A 16 31.70 22.57 11.04
N VAL A 17 32.09 21.62 10.20
CA VAL A 17 31.21 21.04 9.20
C VAL A 17 30.21 20.19 9.98
N LEU A 18 29.04 20.76 10.27
CA LEU A 18 27.89 19.98 10.76
C LEU A 18 27.62 18.91 9.69
N PRO A 19 27.48 17.62 10.05
CA PRO A 19 27.10 16.60 9.11
C PRO A 19 25.75 17.05 8.51
N ALA A 20 25.70 17.21 7.19
CA ALA A 20 24.45 17.39 6.49
C ALA A 20 23.58 16.19 6.92
N SER A 21 22.46 16.49 7.59
CA SER A 21 21.45 15.47 7.89
C SER A 21 21.21 14.69 6.61
N ALA A 22 21.47 13.38 6.62
CA ALA A 22 21.28 12.56 5.44
C ALA A 22 19.83 12.79 4.99
N ALA A 23 19.66 13.48 3.86
CA ALA A 23 18.34 13.73 3.31
C ALA A 23 17.69 12.37 3.09
N ASN A 24 16.55 12.12 3.71
CA ASN A 24 15.82 10.87 3.54
C ASN A 24 15.64 10.60 2.04
N SER A 25 15.91 9.39 1.61
CA SER A 25 15.70 9.03 0.20
C SER A 25 14.20 9.18 -0.15
N PRO A 26 13.84 9.39 -1.42
CA PRO A 26 12.42 9.42 -1.81
C PRO A 26 11.66 8.16 -1.38
N ARG A 27 12.31 6.99 -1.32
CA ARG A 27 11.72 5.75 -0.78
C ARG A 27 11.41 5.88 0.71
N ASP A 28 12.35 6.40 1.49
CA ASP A 28 12.15 6.60 2.93
C ASP A 28 11.02 7.62 3.20
N LEU A 29 10.93 8.66 2.37
CA LEU A 29 9.84 9.63 2.44
C LEU A 29 8.48 9.00 2.12
N LEU A 30 8.41 8.14 1.10
CA LEU A 30 7.18 7.40 0.78
C LEU A 30 6.81 6.43 1.91
N ALA A 31 7.77 5.67 2.42
CA ALA A 31 7.56 4.78 3.57
C ALA A 31 7.05 5.54 4.79
N ALA A 32 7.59 6.74 5.06
CA ALA A 32 7.13 7.63 6.13
C ALA A 32 5.78 8.32 5.82
N GLY A 33 5.19 8.10 4.64
CA GLY A 33 3.95 8.76 4.23
C GLY A 33 4.09 10.25 3.91
N ARG A 34 5.33 10.78 3.79
CA ARG A 34 5.66 12.18 3.46
C ARG A 34 5.63 12.39 1.94
N VAL A 35 4.44 12.21 1.36
CA VAL A 35 4.26 12.10 -0.09
C VAL A 35 4.65 13.38 -0.83
N ASP A 36 4.28 14.54 -0.30
CA ASP A 36 4.60 15.82 -0.95
C ASP A 36 6.10 16.08 -1.05
N GLU A 37 6.84 15.70 -0.02
CA GLU A 37 8.29 15.83 0.00
C GLU A 37 8.95 14.82 -0.96
N ALA A 38 8.44 13.59 -1.00
CA ALA A 38 8.90 12.58 -1.95
C ALA A 38 8.68 13.05 -3.39
N ILE A 39 7.50 13.57 -3.72
CA ILE A 39 7.21 14.13 -5.05
C ILE A 39 8.19 15.25 -5.42
N THR A 40 8.44 16.19 -4.50
CA THR A 40 9.37 17.31 -4.72
C THR A 40 10.78 16.80 -4.97
N ALA A 41 11.28 15.87 -4.17
CA ALA A 41 12.61 15.28 -4.34
C ALA A 41 12.74 14.51 -5.66
N LEU A 42 11.71 13.74 -6.03
CA LEU A 42 11.69 12.96 -7.28
C LEU A 42 11.64 13.86 -8.52
N GLN A 43 10.88 14.95 -8.48
CA GLN A 43 10.87 15.94 -9.56
C GLN A 43 12.24 16.59 -9.75
N GLY A 44 12.94 16.89 -8.67
CA GLY A 44 14.33 17.36 -8.72
C GLY A 44 15.27 16.32 -9.32
N GLN A 45 15.14 15.05 -8.96
CA GLN A 45 15.94 13.96 -9.55
C GLN A 45 15.69 13.81 -11.06
N ILE A 46 14.42 13.89 -11.50
CA ILE A 46 14.06 13.81 -12.92
C ILE A 46 14.60 15.01 -13.70
N SER A 47 14.55 16.21 -13.12
CA SER A 47 15.13 17.41 -13.75
C SER A 47 16.64 17.27 -13.98
N ALA A 48 17.34 16.64 -13.02
CA ALA A 48 18.77 16.39 -13.14
C ALA A 48 19.10 15.18 -14.05
N ARG A 49 18.23 14.16 -14.07
CA ARG A 49 18.39 12.92 -14.82
C ARG A 49 17.06 12.48 -15.46
N PRO A 50 16.71 13.02 -16.65
CA PRO A 50 15.40 12.79 -17.29
C PRO A 50 15.10 11.33 -17.68
N ASN A 51 16.11 10.47 -17.71
CA ASN A 51 15.97 9.06 -18.06
C ASN A 51 16.06 8.12 -16.84
N ASN A 52 15.90 8.63 -15.61
CA ASN A 52 15.89 7.80 -14.40
C ASN A 52 14.52 7.12 -14.26
N ALA A 53 14.39 5.88 -14.73
CA ALA A 53 13.15 5.11 -14.69
C ALA A 53 12.64 4.88 -13.26
N GLU A 54 13.54 4.66 -12.30
CA GLU A 54 13.18 4.47 -10.89
C GLU A 54 12.44 5.69 -10.32
N SER A 55 12.93 6.90 -10.61
CA SER A 55 12.26 8.12 -10.13
C SER A 55 10.84 8.27 -10.70
N TYR A 56 10.61 7.87 -11.95
CA TYR A 56 9.27 7.82 -12.53
C TYR A 56 8.39 6.76 -11.86
N ASN A 57 8.92 5.58 -11.58
CA ASN A 57 8.17 4.54 -10.87
C ASN A 57 7.80 4.98 -9.45
N LEU A 58 8.72 5.62 -8.72
CA LEU A 58 8.41 6.15 -7.39
C LEU A 58 7.39 7.29 -7.43
N LEU A 59 7.40 8.16 -8.45
CA LEU A 59 6.32 9.14 -8.66
C LEU A 59 4.98 8.47 -8.95
N CYS A 60 4.96 7.40 -9.76
CA CYS A 60 3.75 6.61 -9.95
C CYS A 60 3.19 6.14 -8.61
N ARG A 61 4.02 5.54 -7.75
CA ARG A 61 3.62 5.01 -6.44
C ARG A 61 3.16 6.13 -5.50
N ALA A 62 3.81 7.29 -5.53
CA ALA A 62 3.39 8.47 -4.79
C ALA A 62 1.97 8.94 -5.18
N TYR A 63 1.71 9.08 -6.48
CA TYR A 63 0.39 9.47 -6.95
C TYR A 63 -0.67 8.38 -6.79
N PHE A 64 -0.27 7.11 -6.89
CA PHE A 64 -1.11 5.96 -6.59
C PHE A 64 -1.60 6.00 -5.14
N SER A 65 -0.72 6.25 -4.18
CA SER A 65 -1.06 6.27 -2.75
C SER A 65 -2.09 7.35 -2.37
N VAL A 66 -2.11 8.47 -3.08
CA VAL A 66 -3.08 9.57 -2.85
C VAL A 66 -4.34 9.48 -3.73
N GLY A 67 -4.44 8.46 -4.59
CA GLY A 67 -5.61 8.24 -5.44
C GLY A 67 -5.64 9.09 -6.72
N ASP A 68 -4.51 9.65 -7.15
CA ASP A 68 -4.39 10.36 -8.42
C ASP A 68 -4.01 9.37 -9.54
N TRP A 69 -5.02 8.64 -9.97
CA TRP A 69 -4.84 7.53 -10.91
C TRP A 69 -4.32 7.97 -12.27
N ASP A 70 -4.66 9.17 -12.72
CA ASP A 70 -4.22 9.69 -14.02
C ASP A 70 -2.71 9.96 -14.02
N ARG A 71 -2.21 10.64 -12.99
CA ARG A 71 -0.78 10.87 -12.83
C ARG A 71 -0.03 9.57 -12.55
N ALA A 72 -0.59 8.69 -11.72
CA ALA A 72 0.00 7.38 -11.46
C ALA A 72 0.23 6.60 -12.76
N VAL A 73 -0.79 6.43 -13.60
CA VAL A 73 -0.67 5.76 -14.90
C VAL A 73 0.37 6.44 -15.79
N SER A 74 0.37 7.79 -15.87
CA SER A 74 1.30 8.53 -16.72
C SER A 74 2.77 8.30 -16.33
N TYR A 75 3.07 8.34 -15.01
CA TYR A 75 4.43 8.14 -14.52
C TYR A 75 4.88 6.67 -14.58
N CYS A 76 4.01 5.71 -14.30
CA CYS A 76 4.30 4.29 -14.48
C CYS A 76 4.59 3.94 -15.95
N ASP A 77 3.79 4.44 -16.87
CA ASP A 77 3.99 4.25 -18.31
C ASP A 77 5.34 4.85 -18.78
N LYS A 78 5.74 5.98 -18.21
CA LYS A 78 7.07 6.54 -18.49
C LYS A 78 8.20 5.65 -17.97
N ALA A 79 8.06 5.08 -16.77
CA ALA A 79 9.03 4.14 -16.21
C ALA A 79 9.17 2.88 -17.08
N VAL A 80 8.05 2.28 -17.49
CA VAL A 80 8.02 1.12 -18.40
C VAL A 80 8.67 1.44 -19.74
N ARG A 81 8.42 2.62 -20.33
CA ARG A 81 9.07 3.01 -21.59
C ARG A 81 10.58 3.16 -21.47
N LEU A 82 11.09 3.58 -20.32
CA LEU A 82 12.52 3.72 -20.08
C LEU A 82 13.20 2.37 -19.83
N GLU A 83 12.52 1.47 -19.12
CA GLU A 83 13.03 0.13 -18.80
C GLU A 83 11.95 -0.95 -19.04
N PRO A 84 11.71 -1.33 -20.32
CA PRO A 84 10.61 -2.24 -20.68
C PRO A 84 10.83 -3.70 -20.29
N SER A 85 11.97 -4.03 -19.73
CA SER A 85 12.28 -5.37 -19.17
C SER A 85 12.15 -5.44 -17.65
N ASN A 86 11.73 -4.38 -16.98
CA ASN A 86 11.59 -4.36 -15.53
C ASN A 86 10.21 -4.85 -15.11
N SER A 87 10.14 -6.06 -14.55
CA SER A 87 8.90 -6.72 -14.09
C SER A 87 8.10 -5.85 -13.10
N GLN A 88 8.79 -5.18 -12.16
CA GLN A 88 8.14 -4.36 -11.14
C GLN A 88 7.45 -3.13 -11.73
N TYR A 89 8.00 -2.54 -12.79
CA TYR A 89 7.38 -1.38 -13.42
C TYR A 89 6.10 -1.76 -14.16
N HIS A 90 6.07 -2.94 -14.79
CA HIS A 90 4.86 -3.50 -15.38
C HIS A 90 3.80 -3.83 -14.31
N LEU A 91 4.21 -4.40 -13.17
CA LEU A 91 3.31 -4.65 -12.04
C LEU A 91 2.63 -3.37 -11.56
N TRP A 92 3.40 -2.30 -11.31
CA TRP A 92 2.85 -1.03 -10.85
C TRP A 92 1.98 -0.33 -11.89
N LEU A 93 2.33 -0.42 -13.18
CA LEU A 93 1.48 0.09 -14.25
C LEU A 93 0.16 -0.67 -14.33
N GLY A 94 0.21 -2.00 -14.17
CA GLY A 94 -0.99 -2.84 -14.08
C GLY A 94 -1.89 -2.41 -12.91
N ARG A 95 -1.34 -2.31 -11.71
CA ARG A 95 -2.06 -1.84 -10.51
C ARG A 95 -2.70 -0.46 -10.73
N ALA A 96 -1.96 0.48 -11.33
CA ALA A 96 -2.47 1.82 -11.63
C ALA A 96 -3.64 1.79 -12.64
N PHE A 97 -3.60 0.93 -13.66
CA PHE A 97 -4.74 0.71 -14.54
C PHE A 97 -5.93 0.09 -13.83
N GLY A 98 -5.71 -0.83 -12.88
CA GLY A 98 -6.75 -1.46 -12.08
C GLY A 98 -7.53 -0.45 -11.24
N GLU A 99 -6.82 0.38 -10.48
CA GLU A 99 -7.43 1.43 -9.67
C GLU A 99 -8.16 2.46 -10.55
N LYS A 100 -7.56 2.91 -11.63
CA LYS A 100 -8.22 3.81 -12.57
C LYS A 100 -9.50 3.17 -13.17
N ALA A 101 -9.48 1.87 -13.46
CA ALA A 101 -10.65 1.16 -13.98
C ALA A 101 -11.81 1.15 -12.99
N SER A 102 -11.53 0.90 -11.70
CA SER A 102 -12.55 0.85 -10.64
C SER A 102 -13.26 2.19 -10.40
N HIS A 103 -12.66 3.30 -10.87
CA HIS A 103 -13.21 4.66 -10.77
C HIS A 103 -13.68 5.23 -12.12
N SER A 104 -13.79 4.38 -13.15
CA SER A 104 -14.15 4.79 -14.51
C SER A 104 -15.54 4.31 -14.93
N SER A 105 -16.10 4.92 -15.99
CA SER A 105 -17.31 4.40 -16.62
C SER A 105 -17.08 3.01 -17.21
N PHE A 106 -18.15 2.23 -17.35
CA PHE A 106 -18.11 0.82 -17.79
C PHE A 106 -17.24 0.58 -19.04
N TRP A 107 -17.40 1.40 -20.08
CA TRP A 107 -16.65 1.24 -21.33
C TRP A 107 -15.16 1.57 -21.17
N THR A 108 -14.85 2.61 -20.42
CA THR A 108 -13.47 2.99 -20.09
C THR A 108 -12.82 1.92 -19.23
N ALA A 109 -13.56 1.43 -18.22
CA ALA A 109 -13.10 0.35 -17.33
C ALA A 109 -12.73 -0.91 -18.08
N ALA A 110 -13.53 -1.33 -19.08
CA ALA A 110 -13.23 -2.50 -19.89
C ALA A 110 -11.90 -2.36 -20.68
N GLY A 111 -11.64 -1.17 -21.23
CA GLY A 111 -10.37 -0.88 -21.91
C GLY A 111 -9.17 -0.90 -20.95
N LEU A 112 -9.34 -0.32 -19.75
CA LEU A 112 -8.30 -0.31 -18.71
C LEU A 112 -8.05 -1.71 -18.14
N ALA A 113 -9.09 -2.53 -17.95
CA ALA A 113 -8.96 -3.91 -17.50
C ALA A 113 -8.13 -4.77 -18.47
N LYS A 114 -8.28 -4.58 -19.79
CA LYS A 114 -7.42 -5.26 -20.77
C LYS A 114 -5.96 -4.82 -20.66
N LYS A 115 -5.70 -3.53 -20.41
CA LYS A 115 -4.35 -3.02 -20.18
C LYS A 115 -3.76 -3.58 -18.88
N LEU A 116 -4.50 -3.53 -17.76
CA LEU A 116 -4.13 -4.16 -16.51
C LEU A 116 -3.66 -5.60 -16.73
N ARG A 117 -4.50 -6.43 -17.40
CA ARG A 117 -4.15 -7.82 -17.69
C ARG A 117 -2.83 -7.93 -18.45
N SER A 118 -2.68 -7.16 -19.53
CA SER A 118 -1.49 -7.20 -20.38
C SER A 118 -0.22 -6.87 -19.60
N GLU A 119 -0.28 -5.87 -18.69
CA GLU A 119 0.86 -5.47 -17.87
C GLU A 119 1.20 -6.54 -16.82
N LEU A 120 0.19 -7.15 -16.18
CA LEU A 120 0.42 -8.25 -15.23
C LEU A 120 0.98 -9.49 -15.91
N GLU A 121 0.44 -9.89 -17.08
CA GLU A 121 0.98 -10.98 -17.89
C GLU A 121 2.44 -10.70 -18.31
N ARG A 122 2.75 -9.44 -18.66
CA ARG A 122 4.12 -9.04 -19.00
C ARG A 122 5.04 -9.08 -17.79
N SER A 123 4.58 -8.60 -16.63
CA SER A 123 5.34 -8.66 -15.38
C SER A 123 5.72 -10.11 -15.02
N VAL A 124 4.75 -11.03 -15.08
CA VAL A 124 4.96 -12.47 -14.82
C VAL A 124 5.90 -13.10 -15.86
N ALA A 125 5.80 -12.68 -17.14
CA ALA A 125 6.70 -13.20 -18.18
C ALA A 125 8.14 -12.74 -18.01
N LEU A 126 8.35 -11.51 -17.51
CA LEU A 126 9.68 -10.94 -17.26
C LEU A 126 10.33 -11.51 -16.00
N ASP A 127 9.54 -11.74 -14.97
CA ASP A 127 9.98 -12.38 -13.73
C ASP A 127 8.95 -13.43 -13.29
N PRO A 128 9.14 -14.69 -13.70
CA PRO A 128 8.25 -15.78 -13.30
C PRO A 128 8.25 -16.08 -11.80
N SER A 129 9.22 -15.57 -11.04
CA SER A 129 9.31 -15.76 -9.58
C SER A 129 8.58 -14.65 -8.79
N ASN A 130 8.07 -13.62 -9.45
CA ASN A 130 7.34 -12.51 -8.82
C ASN A 130 5.97 -12.99 -8.30
N ILE A 131 5.92 -13.29 -7.00
CA ILE A 131 4.70 -13.78 -6.33
C ILE A 131 3.58 -12.74 -6.38
N ASP A 132 3.90 -11.46 -6.18
CA ASP A 132 2.90 -10.38 -6.20
C ASP A 132 2.23 -10.28 -7.57
N ALA A 133 3.01 -10.25 -8.66
CA ALA A 133 2.47 -10.20 -10.01
C ALA A 133 1.60 -11.42 -10.35
N ARG A 134 1.99 -12.62 -9.88
CA ARG A 134 1.19 -13.83 -10.05
C ARG A 134 -0.09 -13.80 -9.25
N THR A 135 -0.04 -13.28 -8.03
CA THR A 135 -1.21 -13.15 -7.16
C THR A 135 -2.19 -12.14 -7.73
N ASP A 136 -1.72 -10.95 -8.11
CA ASP A 136 -2.54 -9.92 -8.75
C ASP A 136 -3.17 -10.42 -10.07
N LEU A 137 -2.43 -11.20 -10.86
CA LEU A 137 -2.94 -11.81 -12.10
C LEU A 137 -3.99 -12.88 -11.81
N ALA A 138 -3.81 -13.70 -10.77
CA ALA A 138 -4.80 -14.70 -10.36
C ALA A 138 -6.09 -14.02 -9.90
N GLU A 139 -5.98 -12.95 -9.12
CA GLU A 139 -7.13 -12.15 -8.68
C GLU A 139 -7.83 -11.50 -9.87
N PHE A 140 -7.06 -10.91 -10.81
CA PHE A 140 -7.64 -10.39 -12.06
C PHE A 140 -8.45 -11.47 -12.80
N TYR A 141 -7.89 -12.66 -13.00
CA TYR A 141 -8.61 -13.73 -13.68
C TYR A 141 -9.88 -14.15 -12.94
N LEU A 142 -9.86 -14.12 -11.62
CA LEU A 142 -11.02 -14.45 -10.80
C LEU A 142 -12.11 -13.39 -10.88
N GLU A 143 -11.74 -12.10 -10.78
CA GLU A 143 -12.71 -11.02 -10.62
C GLU A 143 -13.21 -10.43 -11.93
N ALA A 144 -12.38 -10.42 -12.97
CA ALA A 144 -12.72 -9.79 -14.24
C ALA A 144 -13.70 -10.64 -15.08
N PRO A 145 -14.63 -9.98 -15.80
CA PRO A 145 -15.48 -10.67 -16.77
C PRO A 145 -14.69 -11.33 -17.91
N GLY A 146 -15.21 -12.42 -18.48
CA GLY A 146 -14.59 -13.14 -19.60
C GLY A 146 -14.30 -12.25 -20.82
N ILE A 147 -15.14 -11.23 -21.08
CA ILE A 147 -14.98 -10.29 -22.21
C ILE A 147 -13.67 -9.46 -22.14
N VAL A 148 -13.11 -9.27 -20.96
CA VAL A 148 -11.81 -8.61 -20.77
C VAL A 148 -10.69 -9.61 -20.47
N GLY A 149 -11.01 -10.90 -20.48
CA GLY A 149 -10.06 -11.99 -20.37
C GLY A 149 -9.96 -12.64 -19.01
N GLY A 150 -10.89 -12.34 -18.08
CA GLY A 150 -11.09 -13.10 -16.85
C GLY A 150 -11.54 -14.54 -17.11
N GLY A 151 -11.60 -15.35 -16.06
CA GLY A 151 -12.08 -16.72 -16.11
C GLY A 151 -11.58 -17.56 -14.95
N GLN A 152 -12.50 -18.27 -14.30
CA GLN A 152 -12.19 -19.06 -13.10
C GLN A 152 -11.18 -20.18 -13.37
N ASP A 153 -11.18 -20.75 -14.59
CA ASP A 153 -10.20 -21.78 -14.95
C ASP A 153 -8.78 -21.20 -15.01
N LYS A 154 -8.64 -19.96 -15.48
CA LYS A 154 -7.36 -19.24 -15.48
C LYS A 154 -6.89 -18.95 -14.04
N ALA A 155 -7.82 -18.56 -13.17
CA ALA A 155 -7.50 -18.36 -11.75
C ALA A 155 -7.03 -19.65 -11.08
N ARG A 156 -7.68 -20.81 -11.38
CA ARG A 156 -7.24 -22.12 -10.89
C ARG A 156 -5.85 -22.51 -11.43
N ALA A 157 -5.59 -22.26 -12.71
CA ALA A 157 -4.27 -22.53 -13.29
C ALA A 157 -3.18 -21.66 -12.65
N ALA A 158 -3.48 -20.39 -12.38
CA ALA A 158 -2.57 -19.48 -11.68
C ALA A 158 -2.33 -19.95 -10.22
N SER A 159 -3.37 -20.39 -9.50
CA SER A 159 -3.25 -20.98 -8.16
C SER A 159 -2.37 -22.23 -8.16
N ALA A 160 -2.55 -23.14 -9.13
CA ALA A 160 -1.74 -24.34 -9.26
C ALA A 160 -0.25 -24.01 -9.46
N THR A 161 0.07 -22.95 -10.20
CA THR A 161 1.44 -22.47 -10.34
C THR A 161 1.97 -21.86 -9.04
N LEU A 162 1.16 -21.05 -8.34
CA LEU A 162 1.51 -20.47 -7.04
C LEU A 162 1.79 -21.56 -6.00
N ALA A 163 1.07 -22.69 -6.04
CA ALA A 163 1.25 -23.78 -5.07
C ALA A 163 2.67 -24.35 -5.02
N THR A 164 3.42 -24.27 -6.12
CA THR A 164 4.83 -24.71 -6.18
C THR A 164 5.82 -23.68 -5.65
N MET A 165 5.41 -22.43 -5.47
CA MET A 165 6.26 -21.29 -5.12
C MET A 165 5.91 -20.69 -3.77
N ASN A 166 4.63 -20.53 -3.52
CA ASN A 166 4.06 -19.99 -2.30
C ASN A 166 2.70 -20.67 -2.01
N PRO A 167 2.69 -21.84 -1.32
CA PRO A 167 1.49 -22.59 -1.03
C PRO A 167 0.42 -21.77 -0.30
N ALA A 168 0.82 -20.87 0.61
CA ALA A 168 -0.13 -20.01 1.33
C ALA A 168 -0.92 -19.11 0.36
N LYS A 169 -0.25 -18.45 -0.60
CA LYS A 169 -0.94 -17.64 -1.61
C LYS A 169 -1.80 -18.47 -2.57
N ALA A 170 -1.42 -19.72 -2.83
CA ALA A 170 -2.30 -20.62 -3.60
C ALA A 170 -3.59 -20.93 -2.84
N HIS A 171 -3.51 -21.22 -1.54
CA HIS A 171 -4.68 -21.42 -0.69
C HIS A 171 -5.55 -20.17 -0.61
N TRP A 172 -4.95 -18.98 -0.50
CA TRP A 172 -5.68 -17.73 -0.58
C TRP A 172 -6.48 -17.60 -1.89
N VAL A 173 -5.86 -17.85 -3.05
CA VAL A 173 -6.57 -17.83 -4.35
C VAL A 173 -7.71 -18.84 -4.39
N ASN A 174 -7.50 -20.06 -3.89
CA ASN A 174 -8.54 -21.11 -3.83
C ASN A 174 -9.70 -20.70 -2.92
N ALA A 175 -9.40 -20.10 -1.76
CA ALA A 175 -10.42 -19.55 -0.87
C ALA A 175 -11.28 -18.50 -1.57
N ARG A 176 -10.65 -17.57 -2.31
CA ARG A 176 -11.35 -16.55 -3.08
C ARG A 176 -12.22 -17.16 -4.20
N ILE A 177 -11.75 -18.23 -4.86
CA ILE A 177 -12.54 -18.97 -5.85
C ILE A 177 -13.77 -19.61 -5.17
N ALA A 178 -13.60 -20.22 -4.00
CA ALA A 178 -14.71 -20.81 -3.25
C ALA A 178 -15.74 -19.75 -2.80
N GLU A 179 -15.27 -18.57 -2.33
CA GLU A 179 -16.16 -17.44 -2.01
C GLU A 179 -17.00 -17.01 -3.22
N LYS A 180 -16.37 -16.89 -4.39
CA LYS A 180 -17.06 -16.50 -5.64
C LYS A 180 -18.13 -17.52 -6.03
N ASN A 181 -17.91 -18.80 -5.71
CA ASN A 181 -18.86 -19.88 -5.90
C ASN A 181 -19.90 -19.97 -4.76
N LYS A 182 -19.85 -19.05 -3.76
CA LYS A 182 -20.71 -19.01 -2.58
C LYS A 182 -20.58 -20.25 -1.70
N ASP A 183 -19.45 -20.95 -1.76
CA ASP A 183 -19.12 -22.08 -0.89
C ASP A 183 -18.28 -21.59 0.30
N ALA A 184 -18.96 -21.07 1.31
CA ALA A 184 -18.32 -20.56 2.52
C ALA A 184 -17.57 -21.66 3.30
N THR A 185 -17.97 -22.92 3.18
CA THR A 185 -17.32 -24.05 3.87
C THR A 185 -15.98 -24.36 3.23
N ALA A 186 -15.94 -24.46 1.89
CA ALA A 186 -14.71 -24.64 1.15
C ALA A 186 -13.77 -23.43 1.31
N ALA A 187 -14.32 -22.21 1.29
CA ALA A 187 -13.54 -20.99 1.51
C ALA A 187 -12.87 -20.99 2.91
N GLU A 188 -13.62 -21.26 3.98
CA GLU A 188 -13.06 -21.33 5.35
C GLU A 188 -11.98 -22.42 5.47
N LYS A 189 -12.15 -23.57 4.79
CA LYS A 189 -11.14 -24.62 4.74
C LYS A 189 -9.84 -24.14 4.10
N GLU A 190 -9.93 -23.49 2.95
CA GLU A 190 -8.76 -22.98 2.24
C GLU A 190 -8.04 -21.86 3.02
N TYR A 191 -8.76 -20.93 3.67
CA TYR A 191 -8.14 -19.93 4.56
C TYR A 191 -7.45 -20.56 5.78
N ARG A 192 -7.94 -21.71 6.29
CA ARG A 192 -7.25 -22.46 7.35
C ARG A 192 -5.96 -23.09 6.84
N LEU A 193 -5.95 -23.61 5.61
CA LEU A 193 -4.74 -24.14 4.97
C LEU A 193 -3.73 -23.03 4.68
N GLU A 194 -4.18 -21.83 4.31
CA GLU A 194 -3.33 -20.65 4.22
C GLU A 194 -2.66 -20.33 5.56
N LEU A 195 -3.42 -20.31 6.66
CA LEU A 195 -2.88 -20.13 8.01
C LEU A 195 -1.87 -21.21 8.39
N GLU A 196 -2.14 -22.47 8.07
CA GLU A 196 -1.24 -23.59 8.35
C GLU A 196 0.06 -23.46 7.56
N THR A 197 -0.04 -23.24 6.25
CA THR A 197 1.13 -23.17 5.34
C THR A 197 1.96 -21.90 5.50
N SER A 198 1.35 -20.81 6.01
CA SER A 198 2.04 -19.56 6.37
C SER A 198 2.55 -19.54 7.82
N HIS A 199 2.40 -20.64 8.56
CA HIS A 199 2.74 -20.71 9.99
C HIS A 199 2.01 -19.64 10.84
N GLY A 200 0.79 -19.31 10.48
CA GLY A 200 -0.04 -18.33 11.19
C GLY A 200 0.41 -16.89 10.98
N SER A 201 0.85 -16.55 9.79
CA SER A 201 1.26 -15.17 9.47
C SER A 201 0.17 -14.13 9.76
N ALA A 202 0.58 -12.90 10.02
CA ALA A 202 -0.35 -11.80 10.26
C ALA A 202 -1.27 -11.54 9.05
N ASP A 203 -0.71 -11.63 7.83
CA ASP A 203 -1.48 -11.53 6.58
C ASP A 203 -2.59 -12.58 6.49
N ALA A 204 -2.26 -13.86 6.75
CA ALA A 204 -3.26 -14.94 6.68
C ALA A 204 -4.36 -14.80 7.74
N TRP A 205 -4.03 -14.29 8.95
CA TRP A 205 -5.05 -13.95 9.94
C TRP A 205 -5.94 -12.79 9.48
N LEU A 206 -5.37 -11.79 8.80
CA LEU A 206 -6.13 -10.68 8.23
C LEU A 206 -7.04 -11.15 7.09
N ASP A 207 -6.56 -12.02 6.20
CA ASP A 207 -7.35 -12.62 5.12
C ASP A 207 -8.55 -13.41 5.68
N MET A 208 -8.33 -14.19 6.75
CA MET A 208 -9.39 -14.87 7.49
C MET A 208 -10.38 -13.88 8.13
N ALA A 209 -9.89 -12.77 8.69
CA ALA A 209 -10.76 -11.72 9.25
C ALA A 209 -11.64 -11.08 8.18
N LEU A 210 -11.07 -10.78 7.02
CA LEU A 210 -11.81 -10.24 5.87
C LEU A 210 -12.89 -11.22 5.38
N PHE A 211 -12.58 -12.52 5.33
CA PHE A 211 -13.55 -13.57 5.04
C PHE A 211 -14.70 -13.57 6.05
N TYR A 212 -14.40 -13.56 7.35
CA TYR A 212 -15.43 -13.54 8.38
C TYR A 212 -16.29 -12.27 8.33
N ARG A 213 -15.68 -11.10 8.03
CA ARG A 213 -16.44 -9.85 7.83
C ARG A 213 -17.43 -9.97 6.67
N ARG A 214 -16.98 -10.47 5.50
CA ARG A 214 -17.84 -10.65 4.32
C ARG A 214 -19.01 -11.60 4.57
N ASN A 215 -18.84 -12.56 5.51
CA ASN A 215 -19.86 -13.52 5.88
C ASN A 215 -20.66 -13.13 7.15
N GLY A 216 -20.52 -11.88 7.64
CA GLY A 216 -21.26 -11.36 8.80
C GLY A 216 -20.87 -11.99 10.15
N ARG A 217 -19.77 -12.74 10.22
CA ARG A 217 -19.29 -13.42 11.44
C ARG A 217 -18.36 -12.50 12.23
N LEU A 218 -18.94 -11.42 12.78
CA LEU A 218 -18.16 -10.29 13.30
C LEU A 218 -17.29 -10.64 14.53
N GLU A 219 -17.75 -11.55 15.42
CA GLU A 219 -16.97 -12.00 16.56
C GLU A 219 -15.72 -12.79 16.12
N LYS A 220 -15.87 -13.66 15.12
CA LYS A 220 -14.71 -14.38 14.55
C LYS A 220 -13.75 -13.45 13.81
N MET A 221 -14.28 -12.43 13.16
CA MET A 221 -13.46 -11.38 12.54
C MET A 221 -12.60 -10.67 13.60
N GLU A 222 -13.19 -10.26 14.72
CA GLU A 222 -12.46 -9.59 15.81
C GLU A 222 -11.39 -10.51 16.43
N ASP A 223 -11.68 -11.81 16.63
CA ASP A 223 -10.68 -12.79 17.12
C ASP A 223 -9.52 -12.92 16.11
N ALA A 224 -9.81 -13.04 14.83
CA ALA A 224 -8.78 -13.13 13.79
C ALA A 224 -7.91 -11.87 13.74
N ILE A 225 -8.52 -10.68 13.85
CA ILE A 225 -7.77 -9.40 13.92
C ILE A 225 -6.89 -9.35 15.18
N ASN A 226 -7.39 -9.78 16.32
CA ASN A 226 -6.59 -9.86 17.56
C ASN A 226 -5.37 -10.78 17.38
N ARG A 227 -5.53 -11.90 16.68
CA ARG A 227 -4.41 -12.82 16.37
C ARG A 227 -3.42 -12.17 15.40
N ALA A 228 -3.89 -11.56 14.30
CA ALA A 228 -3.04 -10.81 13.39
C ALA A 228 -2.19 -9.76 14.11
N ALA A 229 -2.80 -8.99 15.02
CA ALA A 229 -2.12 -7.93 15.77
C ALA A 229 -1.11 -8.44 16.83
N ARG A 230 -1.17 -9.71 17.23
CA ARG A 230 -0.25 -10.33 18.20
C ARG A 230 0.95 -11.00 17.57
N VAL A 231 0.86 -11.39 16.31
CA VAL A 231 1.99 -11.98 15.58
C VAL A 231 3.09 -10.92 15.46
N GLU A 232 4.35 -11.32 15.65
CA GLU A 232 5.48 -10.42 15.40
C GLU A 232 5.48 -9.99 13.95
N ILE A 233 5.36 -8.68 13.72
CA ILE A 233 4.94 -8.17 12.43
C ILE A 233 6.17 -7.73 11.63
N GLY A 234 6.61 -8.58 10.71
CA GLY A 234 7.51 -8.16 9.63
C GLY A 234 6.82 -7.20 8.64
N ARG A 235 5.47 -7.05 8.76
CA ARG A 235 4.62 -6.19 7.93
C ARG A 235 3.69 -5.35 8.79
N PRO A 236 4.12 -4.17 9.21
CA PRO A 236 3.34 -3.31 10.11
C PRO A 236 2.06 -2.74 9.45
N ASP A 237 1.97 -2.73 8.12
CA ASP A 237 0.77 -2.38 7.33
C ASP A 237 -0.48 -3.17 7.75
N VAL A 238 -0.32 -4.42 8.21
CA VAL A 238 -1.42 -5.24 8.73
C VAL A 238 -2.20 -4.53 9.84
N LEU A 239 -1.56 -3.70 10.66
CA LEU A 239 -2.24 -2.94 11.72
C LEU A 239 -3.22 -1.91 11.15
N VAL A 240 -2.87 -1.28 10.03
CA VAL A 240 -3.74 -0.31 9.34
C VAL A 240 -4.91 -1.01 8.69
N ASP A 241 -4.68 -2.12 7.99
CA ASP A 241 -5.72 -2.88 7.31
C ASP A 241 -6.68 -3.58 8.30
N ALA A 242 -6.16 -4.07 9.43
CA ALA A 242 -6.96 -4.55 10.55
C ALA A 242 -7.87 -3.46 11.11
N SER A 243 -7.32 -2.26 11.32
CA SER A 243 -8.10 -1.09 11.79
C SER A 243 -9.17 -0.70 10.77
N GLU A 244 -8.84 -0.63 9.49
CA GLU A 244 -9.81 -0.32 8.43
C GLU A 244 -10.93 -1.38 8.39
N THR A 245 -10.61 -2.65 8.63
CA THR A 245 -11.59 -3.75 8.68
C THR A 245 -12.57 -3.56 9.84
N LEU A 246 -12.08 -3.18 11.04
CA LEU A 246 -12.92 -2.86 12.19
C LEU A 246 -13.81 -1.64 11.94
N ILE A 247 -13.25 -0.58 11.33
CA ILE A 247 -13.99 0.65 10.98
C ILE A 247 -15.12 0.36 10.00
N ARG A 248 -14.85 -0.45 8.96
CA ARG A 248 -15.85 -0.85 7.96
C ARG A 248 -16.95 -1.74 8.55
N ALA A 249 -16.60 -2.55 9.54
CA ALA A 249 -17.56 -3.39 10.27
C ALA A 249 -18.35 -2.60 11.34
N GLY A 250 -17.95 -1.36 11.67
CA GLY A 250 -18.54 -0.57 12.76
C GLY A 250 -18.27 -1.17 14.14
N ARG A 251 -17.14 -1.85 14.32
CA ARG A 251 -16.82 -2.64 15.51
C ARG A 251 -15.54 -2.17 16.19
N ASN A 252 -15.53 -2.27 17.51
CA ASN A 252 -14.35 -2.15 18.38
C ASN A 252 -13.41 -0.97 18.02
N PHE A 253 -13.97 0.24 17.88
CA PHE A 253 -13.22 1.45 17.59
C PHE A 253 -12.06 1.72 18.56
N PRO A 254 -12.18 1.46 19.89
CA PRO A 254 -11.03 1.62 20.78
C PRO A 254 -9.83 0.77 20.37
N PHE A 255 -10.06 -0.47 19.95
CA PHE A 255 -8.97 -1.33 19.47
C PHE A 255 -8.40 -0.87 18.12
N ALA A 256 -9.25 -0.42 17.20
CA ALA A 256 -8.79 0.18 15.94
C ALA A 256 -7.88 1.40 16.18
N ILE A 257 -8.25 2.29 17.10
CA ILE A 257 -7.41 3.43 17.52
C ILE A 257 -6.06 2.96 18.07
N GLN A 258 -6.07 1.95 18.95
CA GLN A 258 -4.84 1.38 19.51
C GLN A 258 -3.90 0.83 18.41
N LEU A 259 -4.44 0.12 17.43
CA LEU A 259 -3.66 -0.41 16.32
C LEU A 259 -3.05 0.70 15.46
N LEU A 260 -3.80 1.75 15.15
CA LEU A 260 -3.33 2.91 14.38
C LEU A 260 -2.23 3.67 15.12
N HIS A 261 -2.38 3.91 16.44
CA HIS A 261 -1.32 4.52 17.23
C HIS A 261 -0.07 3.65 17.34
N ARG A 262 -0.24 2.33 17.50
CA ARG A 262 0.88 1.38 17.45
C ARG A 262 1.60 1.45 16.11
N TYR A 263 0.85 1.49 15.00
CA TYR A 263 1.42 1.66 13.67
C TYR A 263 2.23 2.96 13.54
N LEU A 264 1.65 4.10 13.89
CA LEU A 264 2.31 5.40 13.82
C LEU A 264 3.55 5.52 14.72
N SER A 265 3.67 4.65 15.72
CA SER A 265 4.84 4.55 16.62
C SER A 265 5.88 3.51 16.16
N SER A 266 5.62 2.80 15.06
CA SER A 266 6.48 1.74 14.51
C SER A 266 7.23 2.22 13.24
N SER A 267 8.00 1.30 12.64
CA SER A 267 8.57 1.52 11.30
C SER A 267 7.44 1.52 10.27
N MET A 268 7.11 2.68 9.74
CA MET A 268 6.09 2.85 8.71
C MET A 268 6.56 2.28 7.37
N VAL A 269 5.62 1.83 6.55
CA VAL A 269 5.87 1.26 5.22
C VAL A 269 5.00 1.95 4.17
N GLU A 270 5.43 1.89 2.92
CA GLU A 270 4.76 2.57 1.81
C GLU A 270 3.37 2.01 1.52
N GLU A 271 3.16 0.72 1.77
CA GLU A 271 1.88 0.02 1.59
C GLU A 271 0.77 0.58 2.48
N ALA A 272 1.15 1.15 3.63
CA ALA A 272 0.23 1.78 4.56
C ALA A 272 0.76 3.16 5.02
N PRO A 273 0.78 4.16 4.15
CA PRO A 273 1.42 5.44 4.46
C PRO A 273 0.76 6.14 5.66
N ALA A 274 1.55 6.84 6.49
CA ALA A 274 1.10 7.47 7.73
C ALA A 274 -0.11 8.39 7.55
N PHE A 275 -0.22 9.10 6.42
CA PHE A 275 -1.39 9.93 6.13
C PHE A 275 -2.70 9.13 6.08
N LYS A 276 -2.67 7.85 5.63
CA LYS A 276 -3.84 6.96 5.65
C LYS A 276 -4.22 6.60 7.09
N ALA A 277 -3.25 6.34 7.96
CA ALA A 277 -3.51 6.07 9.39
C ALA A 277 -4.16 7.28 10.09
N HIS A 278 -3.66 8.49 9.86
CA HIS A 278 -4.30 9.72 10.37
C HIS A 278 -5.72 9.90 9.83
N TYR A 279 -5.95 9.66 8.53
CA TYR A 279 -7.29 9.70 7.96
C TYR A 279 -8.24 8.70 8.63
N LEU A 280 -7.79 7.48 8.91
CA LEU A 280 -8.60 6.46 9.59
C LEU A 280 -8.91 6.83 11.04
N LEU A 281 -7.94 7.42 11.78
CA LEU A 281 -8.18 7.99 13.11
C LEU A 281 -9.27 9.06 13.06
N GLY A 282 -9.14 10.01 12.13
CA GLY A 282 -10.16 11.04 11.92
C GLY A 282 -11.54 10.44 11.61
N THR A 283 -11.59 9.39 10.81
CA THR A 283 -12.85 8.68 10.47
C THR A 283 -13.52 8.05 11.70
N ILE A 284 -12.74 7.46 12.62
CA ILE A 284 -13.27 6.90 13.87
C ILE A 284 -13.82 8.02 14.76
N LEU A 285 -13.04 9.08 14.96
CA LEU A 285 -13.40 10.23 15.81
C LEU A 285 -14.67 10.94 15.30
N GLU A 286 -14.78 11.12 13.97
CA GLU A 286 -15.99 11.65 13.32
C GLU A 286 -17.21 10.76 13.62
N LYS A 287 -17.07 9.42 13.51
CA LYS A 287 -18.14 8.46 13.85
C LYS A 287 -18.53 8.49 15.33
N GLN A 288 -17.62 8.83 16.21
CA GLN A 288 -17.85 8.98 17.66
C GLN A 288 -18.42 10.36 18.02
N GLY A 289 -18.53 11.28 17.06
CA GLY A 289 -19.04 12.64 17.24
C GLY A 289 -17.99 13.68 17.68
N ASP A 290 -16.73 13.27 17.86
CA ASP A 290 -15.64 14.20 18.18
C ASP A 290 -15.11 14.86 16.90
N LYS A 291 -15.87 15.85 16.42
CA LYS A 291 -15.55 16.60 15.21
C LYS A 291 -14.26 17.40 15.31
N GLN A 292 -13.91 17.86 16.51
CA GLN A 292 -12.70 18.68 16.70
C GLN A 292 -11.44 17.82 16.54
N SER A 293 -11.37 16.69 17.23
CA SER A 293 -10.23 15.75 17.09
C SER A 293 -10.19 15.13 15.70
N ALA A 294 -11.35 14.81 15.11
CA ALA A 294 -11.41 14.33 13.73
C ALA A 294 -10.79 15.33 12.73
N ALA A 295 -11.11 16.61 12.86
CA ALA A 295 -10.52 17.64 12.00
C ALA A 295 -9.01 17.77 12.18
N GLN A 296 -8.48 17.59 13.40
CA GLN A 296 -7.04 17.58 13.65
C GLN A 296 -6.35 16.43 12.93
N GLU A 297 -6.90 15.22 13.00
CA GLU A 297 -6.36 14.05 12.33
C GLU A 297 -6.42 14.17 10.80
N TYR A 298 -7.52 14.71 10.24
CA TYR A 298 -7.59 14.98 8.80
C TYR A 298 -6.58 16.03 8.35
N LYS A 299 -6.34 17.07 9.15
CA LYS A 299 -5.28 18.06 8.89
C LYS A 299 -3.89 17.43 8.96
N ALA A 300 -3.62 16.54 9.93
CA ALA A 300 -2.39 15.78 10.00
C ALA A 300 -2.17 14.92 8.76
N SER A 301 -3.21 14.25 8.27
CA SER A 301 -3.18 13.50 7.01
C SER A 301 -2.78 14.40 5.83
N LEU A 302 -3.42 15.57 5.69
CA LEU A 302 -3.15 16.51 4.59
C LEU A 302 -1.78 17.21 4.71
N ALA A 303 -1.22 17.34 5.90
CA ALA A 303 0.13 17.85 6.10
C ALA A 303 1.21 16.92 5.51
N LEU A 304 0.93 15.62 5.40
CA LEU A 304 1.79 14.61 4.80
C LEU A 304 1.53 14.44 3.29
N ALA A 305 0.27 14.59 2.88
CA ALA A 305 -0.21 14.35 1.52
C ALA A 305 -1.36 15.31 1.19
N ARG A 306 -1.03 16.56 0.79
CA ARG A 306 -2.03 17.64 0.54
C ARG A 306 -3.09 17.29 -0.51
N ASN A 307 -2.74 16.41 -1.44
CA ASN A 307 -3.63 15.98 -2.51
C ASN A 307 -4.46 14.73 -2.16
N PHE A 308 -4.47 14.30 -0.90
CA PHE A 308 -5.29 13.16 -0.48
C PHE A 308 -6.76 13.58 -0.36
N GLY A 309 -7.51 13.42 -1.45
CA GLY A 309 -8.88 13.93 -1.63
C GLY A 309 -9.85 13.48 -0.54
N ARG A 310 -9.73 12.23 -0.05
CA ARG A 310 -10.60 11.70 1.02
C ARG A 310 -10.52 12.51 2.31
N ALA A 311 -9.34 12.94 2.72
CA ALA A 311 -9.17 13.77 3.92
C ALA A 311 -9.70 15.19 3.70
N GLN A 312 -9.52 15.76 2.50
CA GLN A 312 -10.07 17.07 2.14
C GLN A 312 -11.60 17.05 2.14
N GLU A 313 -12.21 16.04 1.54
CA GLU A 313 -13.67 15.86 1.55
C GLU A 313 -14.21 15.69 2.98
N ALA A 314 -13.50 14.96 3.84
CA ALA A 314 -13.86 14.78 5.23
C ALA A 314 -13.82 16.10 6.01
N LEU A 315 -12.78 16.92 5.85
CA LEU A 315 -12.71 18.26 6.45
C LEU A 315 -13.86 19.17 5.98
N ASN A 316 -14.15 19.18 4.67
CA ASN A 316 -15.24 19.97 4.10
C ASN A 316 -16.59 19.57 4.72
N ARG A 317 -16.84 18.28 4.95
CA ARG A 317 -18.07 17.79 5.63
C ARG A 317 -18.19 18.28 7.07
N LEU A 318 -17.06 18.47 7.76
CA LEU A 318 -17.04 19.00 9.13
C LEU A 318 -17.23 20.53 9.19
N GLY A 319 -17.22 21.23 8.04
CA GLY A 319 -17.32 22.69 7.96
C GLY A 319 -16.03 23.41 8.33
N GLN A 320 -14.89 22.77 8.11
CA GLN A 320 -13.53 23.27 8.43
C GLN A 320 -12.76 23.67 7.17
#